data_4cad9ca4121d5d525daee7050d43feb8
#
_entry.id   4cad9ca4121d5d525daee7050d43feb8
#
_cell.length_a   1.000
_cell.length_b   1.000
_cell.length_c   1.000
_cell.angle_alpha   90.00
_cell.angle_beta   90.00
_cell.angle_gamma   90.00
#
_symmetry.space_group_name_H-M   'P 1'
#
loop_
_entity.id
_entity.type
_entity.pdbx_description
1 polymer ?
#
loop_
_entity_poly.entity_id
_entity_poly.type
_entity_poly.pdbx_seq_one_letter_code
_entity_poly.pdbx_strand_id
1 'polypeptide(L)'
;MRRLNRKQTLIFFYAFDIVLVIAIALFSIPFSCSSRSTLESKDESMLDPANAGSVVKIELRNHKTEKSVVISREGSMWIGTDSNSNNILKWPCRKNLPESFIAEASRKIHMVNKARNSKSHENFSLEKGNCLEVNFCGPSGEIYSSLFFGDKNAVTKKICYRTFSSNDVWEIESHIEDFLSTDADFWVDPYIFPQCVTGLSDQESSSLLRHGKLAYVKPSPSIKPLKVFEKNFDNTAKGIFSFYEKDGSYIVIPMFTGGISFSEDDSDAVKSLSYRYSISQLTYKKFFEREEK
;
A
#
# COMPACT_ATOMS: atom_id res chain seq x y z
N MET A 1 -5.47 -59.80 53.26
CA MET A 1 -4.67 -58.52 53.20
C MET A 1 -3.58 -58.63 54.30
N ARG A 2 -2.31 -58.78 53.91
CA ARG A 2 -1.20 -58.79 54.88
C ARG A 2 -1.02 -57.29 55.37
N ARG A 3 -1.20 -57.11 56.69
CA ARG A 3 -0.88 -55.81 57.32
C ARG A 3 0.62 -55.56 57.24
N LEU A 4 1.03 -54.54 56.54
CA LEU A 4 2.42 -54.10 56.51
C LEU A 4 2.88 -53.74 57.91
N ASN A 5 4.08 -54.24 58.29
CA ASN A 5 4.70 -53.95 59.60
C ASN A 5 5.07 -52.38 59.61
N ARG A 6 4.94 -51.77 60.75
CA ARG A 6 5.20 -50.36 60.97
C ARG A 6 6.51 -49.86 60.31
N LYS A 7 7.55 -50.64 60.32
CA LYS A 7 8.83 -50.40 59.67
C LYS A 7 8.71 -50.37 58.13
N GLN A 8 7.95 -51.25 57.55
CA GLN A 8 7.74 -51.34 56.10
C GLN A 8 6.89 -50.18 55.61
N THR A 9 5.91 -49.74 56.38
CA THR A 9 5.11 -48.56 56.07
C THR A 9 5.97 -47.28 56.09
N LEU A 10 6.90 -47.17 57.03
CA LEU A 10 7.79 -45.99 57.15
C LEU A 10 8.77 -45.96 55.96
N ILE A 11 9.35 -47.09 55.57
CA ILE A 11 10.22 -47.18 54.38
C ILE A 11 9.47 -46.82 53.11
N PHE A 12 8.20 -47.23 52.99
CA PHE A 12 7.37 -46.91 51.84
C PHE A 12 7.13 -45.39 51.73
N PHE A 13 6.83 -44.71 52.84
CA PHE A 13 6.66 -43.26 52.85
C PHE A 13 7.95 -42.50 52.50
N TYR A 14 9.10 -42.90 53.05
CA TYR A 14 10.37 -42.32 52.66
C TYR A 14 10.71 -42.50 51.18
N ALA A 15 10.46 -43.70 50.65
CA ALA A 15 10.67 -43.95 49.22
C ALA A 15 9.75 -43.08 48.35
N PHE A 16 8.49 -42.93 48.78
CA PHE A 16 7.52 -42.08 48.08
C PHE A 16 7.93 -40.60 48.12
N ASP A 17 8.37 -40.11 49.27
CA ASP A 17 8.86 -38.71 49.44
C ASP A 17 10.08 -38.46 48.54
N ILE A 18 11.03 -39.41 48.47
CA ILE A 18 12.19 -39.30 47.58
C ILE A 18 11.76 -39.23 46.11
N VAL A 19 10.81 -40.08 45.68
CA VAL A 19 10.28 -40.05 44.32
C VAL A 19 9.55 -38.76 44.03
N LEU A 20 8.78 -38.22 45.00
CA LEU A 20 8.09 -36.96 44.88
C LEU A 20 9.07 -35.78 44.76
N VAL A 21 10.13 -35.75 45.55
CA VAL A 21 11.18 -34.71 45.48
C VAL A 21 11.90 -34.78 44.13
N ILE A 22 12.22 -35.97 43.65
CA ILE A 22 12.84 -36.17 42.33
C ILE A 22 11.89 -35.68 41.23
N ALA A 23 10.59 -36.04 41.30
CA ALA A 23 9.59 -35.57 40.36
C ALA A 23 9.47 -34.07 40.38
N ILE A 24 9.37 -33.45 41.57
CA ILE A 24 9.32 -31.98 41.71
C ILE A 24 10.59 -31.33 41.15
N ALA A 25 11.78 -31.91 41.43
CA ALA A 25 13.04 -31.38 40.89
C ALA A 25 13.10 -31.52 39.37
N LEU A 26 12.61 -32.62 38.80
CA LEU A 26 12.53 -32.79 37.34
C LEU A 26 11.50 -31.88 36.67
N PHE A 27 10.37 -31.59 37.34
CA PHE A 27 9.36 -30.65 36.84
C PHE A 27 9.70 -29.20 37.16
N SER A 28 10.53 -28.92 38.22
CA SER A 28 11.01 -27.59 38.58
C SER A 28 12.30 -27.21 37.85
N ILE A 29 12.99 -28.14 37.21
CA ILE A 29 13.96 -27.80 36.21
C ILE A 29 13.10 -27.20 35.09
N PRO A 30 13.07 -25.88 34.90
CA PRO A 30 12.51 -25.35 33.67
C PRO A 30 13.29 -26.11 32.60
N PHE A 31 12.62 -26.89 31.77
CA PHE A 31 13.13 -27.20 30.45
C PHE A 31 13.30 -25.83 29.80
N SER A 32 14.37 -25.16 30.19
CA SER A 32 14.99 -24.15 29.37
C SER A 32 15.43 -24.88 28.10
N CYS A 33 14.49 -25.24 27.25
CA CYS A 33 14.70 -25.03 25.83
C CYS A 33 14.92 -23.53 25.64
N SER A 34 15.91 -23.00 26.31
CA SER A 34 16.51 -21.72 25.99
C SER A 34 17.57 -21.96 24.93
N SER A 35 17.19 -22.45 23.78
CA SER A 35 17.49 -21.63 22.66
C SER A 35 16.53 -20.44 22.74
N ARG A 36 16.69 -19.55 23.72
CA ARG A 36 16.58 -18.14 23.44
C ARG A 36 17.63 -17.89 22.35
N SER A 37 17.29 -18.27 21.11
CA SER A 37 17.78 -17.55 19.98
C SER A 37 17.37 -16.14 20.29
N THR A 38 18.31 -15.31 20.76
CA THR A 38 18.15 -13.87 20.77
C THR A 38 17.69 -13.60 19.35
N LEU A 39 16.40 -13.29 19.20
CA LEU A 39 15.84 -12.98 17.89
C LEU A 39 16.72 -11.88 17.38
N GLU A 40 17.45 -12.14 16.31
CA GLU A 40 18.29 -11.14 15.70
C GLU A 40 17.43 -9.93 15.39
N SER A 41 17.85 -8.77 15.85
CA SER A 41 17.18 -7.51 15.55
C SER A 41 18.20 -6.55 14.96
N LYS A 42 17.73 -5.72 14.05
CA LYS A 42 18.52 -4.67 13.42
C LYS A 42 17.68 -3.44 13.16
N ASP A 43 18.34 -2.30 13.05
CA ASP A 43 17.75 -1.05 12.61
C ASP A 43 18.25 -0.77 11.19
N GLU A 44 17.37 -0.93 10.21
CA GLU A 44 17.72 -0.82 8.79
C GLU A 44 16.53 -0.24 8.01
N SER A 45 16.81 0.24 6.80
CA SER A 45 15.79 0.70 5.84
C SER A 45 15.48 -0.41 4.84
N MET A 46 14.24 -0.45 4.35
CA MET A 46 13.81 -1.39 3.30
C MET A 46 14.27 -0.95 1.91
N LEU A 47 14.39 0.35 1.70
CA LEU A 47 14.98 0.99 0.53
C LEU A 47 16.21 1.77 1.00
N ASP A 48 17.34 1.59 0.30
CA ASP A 48 18.55 2.38 0.60
C ASP A 48 18.24 3.88 0.49
N PRO A 49 18.46 4.68 1.55
CA PRO A 49 18.22 6.13 1.52
C PRO A 49 18.98 6.85 0.40
N ALA A 50 20.13 6.32 -0.03
CA ALA A 50 20.90 6.89 -1.13
C ALA A 50 20.15 6.81 -2.47
N ASN A 51 19.29 5.80 -2.64
CA ASN A 51 18.51 5.59 -3.87
C ASN A 51 17.11 6.27 -3.82
N ALA A 52 16.65 6.69 -2.64
CA ALA A 52 15.29 7.22 -2.46
C ALA A 52 14.97 8.38 -3.41
N GLY A 53 15.89 9.32 -3.56
CA GLY A 53 15.72 10.48 -4.48
C GLY A 53 15.74 10.13 -5.97
N SER A 54 16.23 8.94 -6.33
CA SER A 54 16.33 8.46 -7.71
C SER A 54 15.19 7.52 -8.11
N VAL A 55 14.27 7.20 -7.20
CA VAL A 55 13.09 6.39 -7.53
C VAL A 55 12.17 7.17 -8.47
N VAL A 56 11.89 6.59 -9.63
CA VAL A 56 10.97 7.16 -10.63
C VAL A 56 9.80 6.24 -10.93
N LYS A 57 9.81 5.00 -10.41
CA LYS A 57 8.70 4.08 -10.59
C LYS A 57 8.52 3.19 -9.36
N ILE A 58 7.27 2.99 -8.97
CA ILE A 58 6.84 2.07 -7.92
C ILE A 58 5.85 1.09 -8.54
N GLU A 59 6.09 -0.20 -8.38
CA GLU A 59 5.21 -1.26 -8.85
C GLU A 59 4.68 -2.02 -7.64
N LEU A 60 3.36 -2.11 -7.51
CA LEU A 60 2.70 -2.92 -6.50
C LEU A 60 1.93 -4.04 -7.19
N ARG A 61 2.14 -5.27 -6.76
CA ARG A 61 1.42 -6.43 -7.26
C ARG A 61 0.96 -7.32 -6.12
N ASN A 62 -0.33 -7.52 -6.02
CA ASN A 62 -0.92 -8.49 -5.10
C ASN A 62 -1.08 -9.82 -5.81
N HIS A 63 -0.25 -10.79 -5.49
CA HIS A 63 -0.27 -12.10 -6.13
C HIS A 63 -1.50 -12.94 -5.77
N LYS A 64 -2.15 -12.67 -4.65
CA LYS A 64 -3.38 -13.35 -4.23
C LYS A 64 -4.61 -12.92 -5.04
N THR A 65 -4.67 -11.64 -5.39
CA THR A 65 -5.81 -11.06 -6.13
C THR A 65 -5.49 -10.79 -7.60
N GLU A 66 -4.24 -10.99 -7.99
CA GLU A 66 -3.68 -10.68 -9.32
C GLU A 66 -3.82 -9.19 -9.73
N LYS A 67 -4.14 -8.33 -8.77
CA LYS A 67 -4.23 -6.89 -9.00
C LYS A 67 -2.85 -6.25 -8.96
N SER A 68 -2.64 -5.26 -9.82
CA SER A 68 -1.40 -4.48 -9.80
C SER A 68 -1.66 -3.01 -10.14
N VAL A 69 -0.84 -2.16 -9.55
CA VAL A 69 -0.78 -0.73 -9.80
C VAL A 69 0.67 -0.37 -10.08
N VAL A 70 0.89 0.43 -11.11
CA VAL A 70 2.19 1.01 -11.42
C VAL A 70 2.07 2.52 -11.30
N ILE A 71 2.99 3.12 -10.56
CA ILE A 71 3.07 4.55 -10.33
C ILE A 71 4.42 5.01 -10.88
N SER A 72 4.42 5.89 -11.86
CA SER A 72 5.63 6.38 -12.52
C SER A 72 5.70 7.89 -12.51
N ARG A 73 6.91 8.41 -12.44
CA ARG A 73 7.16 9.84 -12.52
C ARG A 73 7.30 10.25 -13.98
N GLU A 74 6.42 11.11 -14.43
CA GLU A 74 6.44 11.71 -15.77
C GLU A 74 6.60 13.23 -15.59
N GLY A 75 7.77 13.78 -15.93
CA GLY A 75 8.14 15.14 -15.57
C GLY A 75 8.21 15.36 -14.06
N SER A 76 7.52 16.36 -13.56
CA SER A 76 7.40 16.65 -12.12
C SER A 76 6.26 15.88 -11.44
N MET A 77 5.40 15.20 -12.20
CA MET A 77 4.18 14.56 -11.71
C MET A 77 4.32 13.05 -11.54
N TRP A 78 3.58 12.49 -10.60
CA TRP A 78 3.39 11.06 -10.47
C TRP A 78 2.09 10.64 -11.15
N ILE A 79 2.19 9.72 -12.09
CA ILE A 79 1.10 9.17 -12.89
C ILE A 79 0.92 7.71 -12.54
N GLY A 80 -0.31 7.33 -12.19
CA GLY A 80 -0.66 5.95 -11.94
C GLY A 80 -1.30 5.29 -13.15
N THR A 81 -1.04 3.99 -13.28
CA THR A 81 -1.73 3.09 -14.21
C THR A 81 -2.11 1.82 -13.46
N ASP A 82 -3.25 1.22 -13.82
CA ASP A 82 -3.57 -0.10 -13.35
C ASP A 82 -3.64 -1.07 -14.53
N SER A 83 -3.25 -2.31 -14.29
CA SER A 83 -3.31 -3.37 -15.28
C SER A 83 -4.58 -4.23 -15.16
N ASN A 84 -5.50 -3.85 -14.27
CA ASN A 84 -6.66 -4.66 -13.91
C ASN A 84 -7.83 -4.56 -14.91
N SER A 85 -7.74 -3.71 -15.91
CA SER A 85 -8.76 -3.52 -16.92
C SER A 85 -8.21 -3.62 -18.33
N ASN A 86 -9.06 -4.06 -19.28
CA ASN A 86 -8.74 -4.01 -20.72
C ASN A 86 -8.52 -2.57 -21.21
N ASN A 87 -8.83 -1.57 -20.40
CA ASN A 87 -8.61 -0.15 -20.65
C ASN A 87 -7.59 0.37 -19.66
N ILE A 88 -6.36 0.50 -20.07
CA ILE A 88 -5.32 1.15 -19.29
C ILE A 88 -5.72 2.61 -19.13
N LEU A 89 -6.00 3.01 -17.88
CA LEU A 89 -6.22 4.41 -17.52
C LEU A 89 -4.91 4.98 -16.99
N LYS A 90 -4.56 6.17 -17.47
CA LYS A 90 -3.50 7.00 -16.88
C LYS A 90 -4.14 8.10 -16.05
N TRP A 91 -3.83 8.14 -14.77
CA TRP A 91 -4.45 9.05 -13.81
C TRP A 91 -3.39 9.73 -12.93
N PRO A 92 -3.62 10.97 -12.50
CA PRO A 92 -2.71 11.68 -11.61
C PRO A 92 -2.75 11.09 -10.21
N CYS A 93 -1.59 10.89 -9.60
CA CYS A 93 -1.50 10.43 -8.23
C CYS A 93 -1.87 11.54 -7.23
N ARG A 94 -2.34 11.12 -6.06
CA ARG A 94 -2.52 11.99 -4.91
C ARG A 94 -1.20 12.66 -4.56
N LYS A 95 -1.26 13.97 -4.37
CA LYS A 95 -0.09 14.79 -4.05
C LYS A 95 0.67 14.25 -2.85
N ASN A 96 1.98 14.16 -2.96
CA ASN A 96 2.94 13.71 -1.95
C ASN A 96 2.77 12.24 -1.48
N LEU A 97 1.80 11.48 -2.00
CA LEU A 97 1.58 10.11 -1.54
C LEU A 97 2.71 9.16 -1.98
N PRO A 98 3.17 9.18 -3.25
CA PRO A 98 4.31 8.36 -3.67
C PRO A 98 5.59 8.73 -2.94
N GLU A 99 5.86 10.03 -2.73
CA GLU A 99 7.03 10.50 -2.00
C GLU A 99 6.99 10.06 -0.53
N SER A 100 5.82 10.09 0.11
CA SER A 100 5.64 9.63 1.47
C SER A 100 5.90 8.12 1.58
N PHE A 101 5.49 7.35 0.58
CA PHE A 101 5.78 5.91 0.54
C PHE A 101 7.29 5.64 0.40
N ILE A 102 7.97 6.35 -0.51
CA ILE A 102 9.43 6.25 -0.67
C ILE A 102 10.13 6.64 0.62
N ALA A 103 9.72 7.74 1.25
CA ALA A 103 10.29 8.22 2.50
C ALA A 103 10.12 7.19 3.63
N GLU A 104 8.94 6.57 3.77
CA GLU A 104 8.71 5.54 4.78
C GLU A 104 9.55 4.28 4.50
N ALA A 105 9.67 3.85 3.24
CA ALA A 105 10.50 2.70 2.86
C ALA A 105 12.00 2.94 3.11
N SER A 106 12.47 4.17 2.98
CA SER A 106 13.86 4.57 3.20
C SER A 106 14.18 4.94 4.65
N ARG A 107 13.19 5.02 5.52
CA ARG A 107 13.38 5.29 6.94
C ARG A 107 13.98 4.07 7.64
N LYS A 108 14.91 4.30 8.57
CA LYS A 108 15.41 3.26 9.47
C LYS A 108 14.30 2.83 10.42
N ILE A 109 14.02 1.55 10.49
CA ILE A 109 13.02 0.94 11.36
C ILE A 109 13.64 -0.25 12.09
N HIS A 110 13.11 -0.54 13.26
CA HIS A 110 13.49 -1.70 14.03
C HIS A 110 12.87 -2.95 13.41
N MET A 111 13.70 -3.95 13.10
CA MET A 111 13.31 -5.20 12.45
C MET A 111 13.70 -6.37 13.33
N VAL A 112 12.81 -7.34 13.49
CA VAL A 112 13.04 -8.55 14.27
C VAL A 112 12.98 -9.77 13.32
N ASN A 113 14.06 -10.55 13.27
CA ASN A 113 14.10 -11.75 12.43
C ASN A 113 13.15 -12.83 12.99
N LYS A 114 12.25 -13.34 12.17
CA LYS A 114 11.27 -14.38 12.54
C LYS A 114 11.61 -15.75 11.97
N ALA A 115 12.28 -15.77 10.81
CA ALA A 115 12.67 -17.01 10.16
C ALA A 115 13.82 -16.74 9.18
N ARG A 116 14.62 -17.80 8.90
CA ARG A 116 15.78 -17.73 7.98
C ARG A 116 15.72 -18.73 6.83
N ASN A 117 14.58 -19.33 6.60
CA ASN A 117 14.43 -20.32 5.54
C ASN A 117 13.13 -20.17 4.77
N SER A 118 13.15 -20.57 3.52
CA SER A 118 12.02 -20.44 2.61
C SER A 118 10.80 -21.30 3.01
N LYS A 119 10.98 -22.37 3.75
CA LYS A 119 9.87 -23.24 4.22
C LYS A 119 8.94 -22.49 5.20
N SER A 120 9.47 -21.46 5.86
CA SER A 120 8.70 -20.66 6.80
C SER A 120 7.87 -19.56 6.12
N HIS A 121 8.05 -19.29 4.82
CA HIS A 121 7.36 -18.22 4.12
C HIS A 121 5.84 -18.41 4.13
N GLU A 122 5.36 -19.65 4.06
CA GLU A 122 3.93 -19.99 4.15
C GLU A 122 3.30 -19.46 5.44
N ASN A 123 3.98 -19.63 6.58
CA ASN A 123 3.47 -19.22 7.88
C ASN A 123 3.31 -17.69 8.02
N PHE A 124 3.90 -16.91 7.11
CA PHE A 124 3.88 -15.45 7.09
C PHE A 124 3.20 -14.89 5.86
N SER A 125 2.51 -15.72 5.05
CA SER A 125 1.89 -15.32 3.78
C SER A 125 2.89 -14.66 2.79
N LEU A 126 4.15 -15.10 2.81
CA LEU A 126 5.25 -14.57 1.98
C LEU A 126 5.58 -15.47 0.78
N GLU A 127 4.75 -16.47 0.53
CA GLU A 127 4.89 -17.33 -0.65
C GLU A 127 4.54 -16.59 -1.93
N LYS A 128 5.16 -17.06 -3.02
CA LYS A 128 4.80 -16.62 -4.36
C LYS A 128 3.35 -17.04 -4.65
N GLY A 129 2.45 -16.09 -4.72
CA GLY A 129 1.01 -16.32 -4.91
C GLY A 129 0.13 -15.83 -3.75
N ASN A 130 0.71 -15.55 -2.57
CA ASN A 130 -0.03 -15.04 -1.42
C ASN A 130 0.46 -13.66 -0.93
N CYS A 131 1.63 -13.21 -1.38
CA CYS A 131 2.24 -11.96 -0.93
C CYS A 131 1.84 -10.76 -1.78
N LEU A 132 2.09 -9.58 -1.23
CA LEU A 132 2.11 -8.33 -1.97
C LEU A 132 3.56 -7.97 -2.28
N GLU A 133 3.87 -7.84 -3.56
CA GLU A 133 5.18 -7.46 -4.07
C GLU A 133 5.23 -5.95 -4.31
N VAL A 134 6.33 -5.31 -3.89
CA VAL A 134 6.63 -3.90 -4.13
C VAL A 134 8.02 -3.77 -4.72
N ASN A 135 8.12 -3.11 -5.87
CA ASN A 135 9.39 -2.80 -6.51
C ASN A 135 9.58 -1.29 -6.59
N PHE A 136 10.71 -0.80 -6.10
CA PHE A 136 11.17 0.58 -6.28
C PHE A 136 12.22 0.61 -7.39
N CYS A 137 11.92 1.33 -8.48
CA CYS A 137 12.74 1.31 -9.67
C CYS A 137 13.32 2.69 -9.99
N GLY A 138 14.54 2.69 -10.50
CA GLY A 138 15.25 3.87 -10.99
C GLY A 138 14.96 4.21 -12.45
N PRO A 139 15.61 5.29 -12.97
CA PRO A 139 15.33 5.82 -14.31
C PRO A 139 15.64 4.87 -15.46
N SER A 140 16.64 4.01 -15.33
CA SER A 140 17.02 3.03 -16.37
C SER A 140 16.25 1.70 -16.23
N GLY A 141 15.26 1.63 -15.32
CA GLY A 141 14.49 0.42 -15.04
C GLY A 141 15.17 -0.53 -14.06
N GLU A 142 16.29 -0.14 -13.47
CA GLU A 142 16.95 -0.88 -12.39
C GLU A 142 16.06 -0.95 -11.15
N ILE A 143 16.04 -2.11 -10.50
CA ILE A 143 15.29 -2.32 -9.29
C ILE A 143 16.20 -2.04 -8.08
N TYR A 144 15.95 -0.96 -7.36
CA TYR A 144 16.68 -0.59 -6.14
C TYR A 144 16.28 -1.46 -4.95
N SER A 145 15.01 -1.81 -4.85
CA SER A 145 14.51 -2.70 -3.82
C SER A 145 13.31 -3.48 -4.33
N SER A 146 13.27 -4.78 -4.04
CA SER A 146 12.13 -5.65 -4.30
C SER A 146 11.74 -6.32 -2.99
N LEU A 147 10.54 -6.02 -2.52
CA LEU A 147 10.02 -6.39 -1.21
C LEU A 147 8.76 -7.24 -1.37
N PHE A 148 8.64 -8.26 -0.54
CA PHE A 148 7.45 -9.08 -0.43
C PHE A 148 6.86 -8.91 0.96
N PHE A 149 5.62 -8.50 1.05
CA PHE A 149 4.87 -8.32 2.28
C PHE A 149 3.83 -9.41 2.43
N GLY A 150 3.76 -9.99 3.63
CA GLY A 150 2.71 -10.94 4.00
C GLY A 150 1.48 -10.26 4.58
N ASP A 151 0.57 -11.06 5.10
CA ASP A 151 -0.61 -10.56 5.78
C ASP A 151 -0.23 -9.91 7.12
N LYS A 152 -0.98 -8.87 7.51
CA LYS A 152 -0.85 -8.22 8.82
C LYS A 152 -1.29 -9.18 9.93
N ASN A 153 -0.49 -9.32 10.97
CA ASN A 153 -0.87 -10.10 12.13
C ASN A 153 -2.06 -9.43 12.85
N ALA A 154 -3.17 -10.15 12.98
CA ALA A 154 -4.40 -9.62 13.55
C ALA A 154 -4.27 -9.19 15.02
N VAL A 155 -3.35 -9.80 15.77
CA VAL A 155 -3.14 -9.54 17.21
C VAL A 155 -2.09 -8.46 17.42
N THR A 156 -0.89 -8.66 16.87
CA THR A 156 0.26 -7.76 17.09
C THR A 156 0.21 -6.50 16.24
N LYS A 157 -0.63 -6.50 15.19
CA LYS A 157 -0.70 -5.41 14.20
C LYS A 157 0.61 -5.17 13.44
N LYS A 158 1.56 -6.09 13.54
CA LYS A 158 2.84 -6.03 12.82
C LYS A 158 2.72 -6.77 11.50
N ILE A 159 3.56 -6.38 10.56
CA ILE A 159 3.65 -7.00 9.24
C ILE A 159 4.99 -7.70 9.08
N CYS A 160 4.99 -8.82 8.39
CA CYS A 160 6.23 -9.50 8.00
C CYS A 160 6.56 -9.21 6.55
N TYR A 161 7.85 -9.04 6.28
CA TYR A 161 8.35 -8.88 4.93
C TYR A 161 9.66 -9.65 4.72
N ARG A 162 10.03 -9.83 3.46
CA ARG A 162 11.35 -10.26 3.02
C ARG A 162 11.77 -9.49 1.78
N THR A 163 13.06 -9.47 1.51
CA THR A 163 13.58 -9.01 0.22
C THR A 163 13.56 -10.15 -0.81
N PHE A 164 13.60 -9.81 -2.09
CA PHE A 164 13.67 -10.81 -3.17
C PHE A 164 14.92 -11.71 -3.04
N SER A 165 16.05 -11.14 -2.65
CA SER A 165 17.36 -11.81 -2.57
C SER A 165 17.57 -12.63 -1.30
N SER A 166 16.67 -12.57 -0.31
CA SER A 166 16.83 -13.24 0.98
C SER A 166 15.65 -14.13 1.34
N ASN A 167 15.95 -15.22 2.05
CA ASN A 167 14.95 -16.05 2.69
C ASN A 167 14.60 -15.58 4.11
N ASP A 168 15.29 -14.57 4.63
CA ASP A 168 15.06 -14.04 5.96
C ASP A 168 13.72 -13.30 6.00
N VAL A 169 12.92 -13.66 7.01
CA VAL A 169 11.64 -13.01 7.29
C VAL A 169 11.82 -12.04 8.44
N TRP A 170 11.47 -10.80 8.20
CA TRP A 170 11.57 -9.72 9.17
C TRP A 170 10.19 -9.23 9.56
N GLU A 171 9.92 -9.16 10.86
CA GLU A 171 8.74 -8.50 11.41
C GLU A 171 9.08 -7.05 11.71
N ILE A 172 8.20 -6.16 11.29
CA ILE A 172 8.35 -4.72 11.44
C ILE A 172 7.10 -4.09 12.04
N GLU A 173 7.31 -2.96 12.71
CA GLU A 173 6.27 -2.03 13.12
C GLU A 173 6.55 -0.70 12.42
N SER A 174 5.77 -0.40 11.38
CA SER A 174 6.01 0.71 10.48
C SER A 174 4.70 1.16 9.83
N HIS A 175 4.62 2.41 9.41
CA HIS A 175 3.52 2.95 8.61
C HIS A 175 3.57 2.53 7.14
N ILE A 176 4.54 1.72 6.74
CA ILE A 176 4.65 1.21 5.36
C ILE A 176 3.35 0.52 4.90
N GLU A 177 2.66 -0.14 5.83
CA GLU A 177 1.41 -0.84 5.57
C GLU A 177 0.29 0.06 5.04
N ASP A 178 0.32 1.33 5.40
CA ASP A 178 -0.67 2.32 4.97
C ASP A 178 -0.59 2.58 3.45
N PHE A 179 0.51 2.18 2.81
CA PHE A 179 0.78 2.33 1.38
C PHE A 179 0.61 1.04 0.57
N LEU A 180 0.41 -0.11 1.23
CA LEU A 180 0.38 -1.42 0.57
C LEU A 180 -0.99 -1.71 -0.06
N SER A 181 -1.40 -0.87 -1.01
CA SER A 181 -2.68 -0.99 -1.71
C SER A 181 -2.49 -1.14 -3.22
N THR A 182 -3.11 -2.15 -3.82
CA THR A 182 -3.25 -2.32 -5.27
C THR A 182 -4.58 -1.78 -5.81
N ASP A 183 -5.30 -1.02 -4.99
CA ASP A 183 -6.50 -0.30 -5.43
C ASP A 183 -6.11 1.06 -6.00
N ALA A 184 -6.42 1.30 -7.25
CA ALA A 184 -6.12 2.56 -7.93
C ALA A 184 -6.81 3.77 -7.25
N ASP A 185 -8.01 3.58 -6.67
CA ASP A 185 -8.73 4.63 -5.93
C ASP A 185 -7.98 5.11 -4.68
N PHE A 186 -7.08 4.30 -4.13
CA PHE A 186 -6.20 4.72 -3.04
C PHE A 186 -5.15 5.74 -3.50
N TRP A 187 -4.59 5.54 -4.70
CA TRP A 187 -3.47 6.30 -5.23
C TRP A 187 -3.88 7.52 -6.04
N VAL A 188 -5.03 7.45 -6.72
CA VAL A 188 -5.52 8.54 -7.56
C VAL A 188 -5.82 9.78 -6.74
N ASP A 189 -5.56 10.96 -7.33
CA ASP A 189 -5.99 12.21 -6.74
C ASP A 189 -7.53 12.21 -6.60
N PRO A 190 -8.08 12.34 -5.37
CA PRO A 190 -9.51 12.24 -5.15
C PRO A 190 -10.29 13.44 -5.66
N TYR A 191 -9.59 14.46 -6.11
CA TYR A 191 -10.21 15.68 -6.61
C TYR A 191 -10.42 15.60 -8.12
N ILE A 192 -11.59 16.02 -8.59
CA ILE A 192 -11.87 16.12 -10.03
C ILE A 192 -10.96 17.16 -10.69
N PHE A 193 -10.51 18.13 -9.90
CA PHE A 193 -9.46 19.08 -10.25
C PHE A 193 -8.14 18.65 -9.60
N PRO A 194 -7.34 17.80 -10.24
CA PRO A 194 -6.14 17.23 -9.62
C PRO A 194 -5.13 18.32 -9.27
N GLN A 195 -4.62 18.28 -8.08
CA GLN A 195 -3.73 19.31 -7.56
C GLN A 195 -2.42 19.42 -8.32
N CYS A 196 -1.86 18.29 -8.74
CA CYS A 196 -0.62 18.27 -9.51
C CYS A 196 -0.76 18.92 -10.91
N VAL A 197 -1.99 18.97 -11.47
CA VAL A 197 -2.27 19.58 -12.77
C VAL A 197 -2.74 21.03 -12.61
N THR A 198 -3.58 21.28 -11.60
CA THR A 198 -4.26 22.57 -11.44
C THR A 198 -3.51 23.56 -10.56
N GLY A 199 -2.56 23.09 -9.76
CA GLY A 199 -1.86 23.91 -8.76
C GLY A 199 -2.73 24.35 -7.57
N LEU A 200 -4.00 23.92 -7.50
CA LEU A 200 -4.91 24.29 -6.42
C LEU A 200 -4.45 23.74 -5.07
N SER A 201 -4.71 24.48 -4.01
CA SER A 201 -4.53 24.02 -2.65
C SER A 201 -5.57 22.95 -2.26
N ASP A 202 -5.32 22.22 -1.18
CA ASP A 202 -6.27 21.24 -0.63
C ASP A 202 -7.64 21.87 -0.35
N GLN A 203 -7.66 23.09 0.17
CA GLN A 203 -8.87 23.78 0.50
C GLN A 203 -9.67 24.16 -0.75
N GLU A 204 -9.01 24.69 -1.77
CA GLU A 204 -9.62 25.06 -3.04
C GLU A 204 -10.14 23.82 -3.77
N SER A 205 -9.31 22.79 -3.94
CA SER A 205 -9.69 21.52 -4.58
C SER A 205 -10.87 20.88 -3.87
N SER A 206 -10.87 20.85 -2.54
CA SER A 206 -11.95 20.25 -1.74
C SER A 206 -13.26 21.03 -1.81
N SER A 207 -13.20 22.35 -2.00
CA SER A 207 -14.37 23.21 -2.12
C SER A 207 -15.08 23.00 -3.46
N LEU A 208 -14.32 22.68 -4.51
CA LEU A 208 -14.84 22.55 -5.86
C LEU A 208 -15.50 21.20 -6.11
N LEU A 209 -14.78 20.09 -5.94
CA LEU A 209 -15.37 18.74 -6.08
C LEU A 209 -14.52 17.68 -5.40
N ARG A 210 -15.02 17.13 -4.31
CA ARG A 210 -14.46 16.02 -3.60
C ARG A 210 -15.10 14.68 -4.04
N HIS A 211 -14.28 13.61 -4.14
CA HIS A 211 -14.69 12.22 -4.25
C HIS A 211 -15.22 11.77 -5.61
N GLY A 212 -14.38 11.88 -6.62
CA GLY A 212 -14.48 10.98 -7.77
C GLY A 212 -13.80 9.66 -7.45
N LYS A 213 -14.44 8.54 -7.77
CA LYS A 213 -13.77 7.24 -7.91
C LYS A 213 -13.46 7.03 -9.38
N LEU A 214 -12.40 6.30 -9.68
CA LEU A 214 -12.10 5.96 -11.07
C LEU A 214 -13.26 5.20 -11.71
N ALA A 215 -13.62 5.61 -12.93
CA ALA A 215 -14.65 4.97 -13.71
C ALA A 215 -14.02 4.25 -14.91
N TYR A 216 -14.09 2.92 -14.93
CA TYR A 216 -13.52 2.10 -16.02
C TYR A 216 -14.40 2.05 -17.25
N VAL A 217 -15.68 2.36 -17.11
CA VAL A 217 -16.63 2.37 -18.22
C VAL A 217 -16.57 3.71 -18.94
N LYS A 218 -16.28 3.65 -20.23
CA LYS A 218 -16.33 4.83 -21.11
C LYS A 218 -17.76 5.05 -21.61
N PRO A 219 -18.27 6.30 -21.61
CA PRO A 219 -19.51 6.60 -22.30
C PRO A 219 -19.41 6.24 -23.78
N SER A 220 -20.51 5.79 -24.39
CA SER A 220 -20.53 5.51 -25.83
C SER A 220 -20.20 6.78 -26.62
N PRO A 221 -19.42 6.72 -27.69
CA PRO A 221 -19.09 7.88 -28.52
C PRO A 221 -20.31 8.59 -29.10
N SER A 222 -21.44 7.89 -29.20
CA SER A 222 -22.72 8.44 -29.68
C SER A 222 -23.45 9.29 -28.62
N ILE A 223 -23.06 9.19 -27.34
CA ILE A 223 -23.70 9.93 -26.26
C ILE A 223 -23.00 11.30 -26.13
N LYS A 224 -23.77 12.35 -26.31
CA LYS A 224 -23.28 13.71 -26.04
C LYS A 224 -23.19 13.95 -24.53
N PRO A 225 -22.21 14.75 -24.08
CA PRO A 225 -22.16 15.16 -22.69
C PRO A 225 -23.43 15.92 -22.28
N LEU A 226 -23.94 15.65 -21.11
CA LEU A 226 -25.06 16.37 -20.50
C LEU A 226 -24.71 17.85 -20.27
N LYS A 227 -23.49 18.09 -19.81
CA LYS A 227 -22.94 19.42 -19.54
C LYS A 227 -21.43 19.39 -19.79
N VAL A 228 -20.89 20.50 -20.30
CA VAL A 228 -19.45 20.75 -20.41
C VAL A 228 -19.11 21.95 -19.55
N PHE A 229 -18.14 21.82 -18.72
CA PHE A 229 -17.61 22.89 -17.85
C PHE A 229 -16.17 23.18 -18.23
N GLU A 230 -15.84 24.44 -18.43
CA GLU A 230 -14.49 24.90 -18.74
C GLU A 230 -13.97 25.79 -17.61
N LYS A 231 -12.75 25.58 -17.20
CA LYS A 231 -12.10 26.41 -16.19
C LYS A 231 -10.65 26.65 -16.56
N ASN A 232 -10.25 27.92 -16.46
CA ASN A 232 -8.84 28.30 -16.50
C ASN A 232 -8.28 28.26 -15.08
N PHE A 233 -7.15 27.61 -14.92
CA PHE A 233 -6.40 27.55 -13.65
C PHE A 233 -5.25 28.55 -13.76
N ASP A 234 -5.03 29.30 -12.71
CA ASP A 234 -4.02 30.37 -12.70
C ASP A 234 -2.65 29.82 -13.13
N ASN A 235 -2.20 30.32 -14.28
CA ASN A 235 -0.90 30.07 -14.90
C ASN A 235 -0.59 28.64 -15.36
N THR A 236 -1.50 27.67 -15.23
CA THR A 236 -1.11 26.27 -15.42
C THR A 236 -1.84 25.53 -16.53
N ALA A 237 -3.12 25.41 -16.46
CA ALA A 237 -3.88 24.62 -17.42
C ALA A 237 -5.28 25.17 -17.64
N LYS A 238 -5.80 24.94 -18.86
CA LYS A 238 -7.23 25.00 -19.10
C LYS A 238 -7.80 23.59 -18.96
N GLY A 239 -8.77 23.41 -18.07
CA GLY A 239 -9.50 22.16 -17.90
C GLY A 239 -10.85 22.21 -18.60
N ILE A 240 -11.19 21.15 -19.31
CA ILE A 240 -12.49 20.90 -19.92
C ILE A 240 -13.05 19.64 -19.28
N PHE A 241 -14.21 19.73 -18.64
CA PHE A 241 -14.84 18.66 -17.89
C PHE A 241 -16.17 18.29 -18.54
N SER A 242 -16.25 17.11 -19.13
CA SER A 242 -17.46 16.61 -19.79
C SER A 242 -18.21 15.68 -18.86
N PHE A 243 -19.46 15.98 -18.57
CA PHE A 243 -20.32 15.23 -17.65
C PHE A 243 -21.31 14.39 -18.43
N TYR A 244 -21.38 13.11 -18.11
CA TYR A 244 -22.29 12.12 -18.72
C TYR A 244 -23.11 11.45 -17.63
N GLU A 245 -24.40 11.29 -17.86
CA GLU A 245 -25.25 10.51 -16.96
C GLU A 245 -25.21 9.02 -17.34
N LYS A 246 -25.10 8.17 -16.36
CA LYS A 246 -25.16 6.72 -16.52
C LYS A 246 -25.75 6.07 -15.26
N ASP A 247 -26.89 5.41 -15.40
CA ASP A 247 -27.52 4.57 -14.36
C ASP A 247 -27.66 5.29 -13.00
N GLY A 248 -28.04 6.58 -13.01
CA GLY A 248 -28.22 7.39 -11.81
C GLY A 248 -26.92 7.91 -11.17
N SER A 249 -25.79 7.67 -11.78
CA SER A 249 -24.48 8.27 -11.46
C SER A 249 -23.99 9.14 -12.61
N TYR A 250 -22.96 9.94 -12.36
CA TYR A 250 -22.36 10.79 -13.38
C TYR A 250 -20.93 10.40 -13.62
N ILE A 251 -20.54 10.32 -14.89
CA ILE A 251 -19.15 10.12 -15.29
C ILE A 251 -18.60 11.47 -15.73
N VAL A 252 -17.48 11.86 -15.16
CA VAL A 252 -16.73 13.07 -15.53
C VAL A 252 -15.47 12.66 -16.27
N ILE A 253 -15.28 13.23 -17.45
CA ILE A 253 -14.07 13.06 -18.24
C ILE A 253 -13.35 14.39 -18.23
N PRO A 254 -12.27 14.55 -17.47
CA PRO A 254 -11.43 15.72 -17.53
C PRO A 254 -10.49 15.64 -18.73
N MET A 255 -10.26 16.77 -19.36
CA MET A 255 -9.26 16.99 -20.38
C MET A 255 -8.53 18.28 -20.07
N PHE A 256 -7.23 18.23 -20.04
CA PHE A 256 -6.40 19.40 -19.75
C PHE A 256 -5.58 19.77 -20.98
N THR A 257 -5.50 21.07 -21.23
CA THR A 257 -4.54 21.62 -22.18
C THR A 257 -3.45 22.31 -21.36
N GLY A 258 -2.18 22.01 -21.65
CA GLY A 258 -1.03 22.54 -20.92
C GLY A 258 -1.03 24.07 -20.93
N GLY A 259 -0.72 24.66 -19.77
CA GLY A 259 -0.50 26.07 -19.60
C GLY A 259 0.95 26.48 -19.95
N ILE A 260 1.19 27.75 -20.04
CA ILE A 260 2.49 28.35 -20.37
C ILE A 260 3.56 28.03 -19.31
N SER A 261 3.15 27.59 -18.10
CA SER A 261 4.04 27.35 -16.97
C SER A 261 4.53 25.89 -16.86
N PHE A 262 4.04 24.96 -17.70
CA PHE A 262 4.53 23.59 -17.68
C PHE A 262 5.84 23.47 -18.45
N SER A 263 6.77 22.69 -17.93
CA SER A 263 7.87 22.16 -18.71
C SER A 263 7.34 21.34 -19.90
N GLU A 264 8.15 21.07 -20.90
CA GLU A 264 7.76 20.21 -22.02
C GLU A 264 7.33 18.82 -21.51
N ASP A 265 8.12 18.24 -20.60
CA ASP A 265 7.84 16.93 -19.97
C ASP A 265 6.52 16.93 -19.20
N ASP A 266 6.21 17.99 -18.42
CA ASP A 266 4.96 18.11 -17.69
C ASP A 266 3.77 18.27 -18.64
N SER A 267 3.95 19.01 -19.73
CA SER A 267 2.91 19.16 -20.76
C SER A 267 2.55 17.84 -21.41
N ASP A 268 3.55 16.99 -21.66
CA ASP A 268 3.32 15.67 -22.27
C ASP A 268 2.73 14.67 -21.25
N ALA A 269 3.14 14.76 -20.00
CA ALA A 269 2.51 14.01 -18.90
C ALA A 269 1.01 14.33 -18.79
N VAL A 270 0.64 15.64 -18.80
CA VAL A 270 -0.75 16.08 -18.74
C VAL A 270 -1.56 15.59 -19.95
N LYS A 271 -1.00 15.66 -21.17
CA LYS A 271 -1.67 15.17 -22.37
C LYS A 271 -1.86 13.64 -22.36
N SER A 272 -0.97 12.91 -21.66
CA SER A 272 -1.04 11.45 -21.55
C SER A 272 -2.19 10.96 -20.67
N LEU A 273 -2.75 11.82 -19.80
CA LEU A 273 -3.83 11.47 -18.88
C LEU A 273 -5.07 10.99 -19.63
N SER A 274 -5.62 9.87 -19.21
CA SER A 274 -6.75 9.22 -19.89
C SER A 274 -7.73 8.61 -18.89
N TYR A 275 -8.03 9.33 -17.85
CA TYR A 275 -8.88 8.87 -16.75
C TYR A 275 -10.26 9.51 -16.77
N ARG A 276 -11.13 8.99 -15.95
CA ARG A 276 -12.47 9.51 -15.71
C ARG A 276 -12.92 9.17 -14.30
N TYR A 277 -13.78 10.03 -13.76
CA TYR A 277 -14.34 9.83 -12.43
C TYR A 277 -15.82 9.49 -12.50
N SER A 278 -16.26 8.64 -11.58
CA SER A 278 -17.67 8.48 -11.23
C SER A 278 -17.98 9.35 -10.04
N ILE A 279 -19.05 10.17 -10.14
CA ILE A 279 -19.53 11.00 -9.05
C ILE A 279 -21.01 10.73 -8.78
N SER A 280 -21.45 10.98 -7.54
CA SER A 280 -22.86 10.86 -7.18
C SER A 280 -23.71 12.00 -7.77
N GLN A 281 -25.01 11.77 -7.90
CA GLN A 281 -25.96 12.81 -8.29
C GLN A 281 -25.93 14.02 -7.33
N LEU A 282 -25.75 13.77 -6.04
CA LEU A 282 -25.65 14.83 -5.06
C LEU A 282 -24.42 15.70 -5.28
N THR A 283 -23.27 15.09 -5.58
CA THR A 283 -22.01 15.78 -5.90
C THR A 283 -22.18 16.63 -7.16
N TYR A 284 -22.80 16.07 -8.21
CA TYR A 284 -23.09 16.77 -9.45
C TYR A 284 -23.97 18.00 -9.23
N LYS A 285 -25.11 17.84 -8.53
CA LYS A 285 -26.02 18.95 -8.24
C LYS A 285 -25.34 20.06 -7.42
N LYS A 286 -24.64 19.69 -6.35
CA LYS A 286 -23.92 20.67 -5.52
C LYS A 286 -22.86 21.47 -6.29
N PHE A 287 -22.21 20.85 -7.26
CA PHE A 287 -21.23 21.54 -8.08
C PHE A 287 -21.89 22.64 -8.92
N PHE A 288 -22.93 22.32 -9.67
CA PHE A 288 -23.57 23.30 -10.55
C PHE A 288 -24.42 24.34 -9.81
N GLU A 289 -25.02 24.02 -8.67
CA GLU A 289 -25.73 24.99 -7.79
C GLU A 289 -24.78 26.06 -7.23
N ARG A 290 -23.49 25.78 -7.09
CA ARG A 290 -22.47 26.76 -6.65
C ARG A 290 -21.99 27.64 -7.77
N GLU A 291 -21.91 27.14 -8.98
CA GLU A 291 -21.45 27.89 -10.15
C GLU A 291 -22.54 28.86 -10.70
N GLU A 292 -23.80 28.64 -10.36
CA GLU A 292 -24.92 29.49 -10.74
C GLU A 292 -25.18 30.66 -9.73
N LYS A 293 -24.43 30.74 -8.64
CA LYS A 293 -24.47 31.81 -7.64
C LYS A 293 -23.24 32.73 -7.75
#